data_fb2878549bb6460f5b73131465002156
#
_entry.id   fb2878549bb6460f5b73131465002156
#
_cell.length_a   1.000
_cell.length_b   1.000
_cell.length_c   1.000
_cell.angle_alpha   90.00
_cell.angle_beta   90.00
_cell.angle_gamma   90.00
#
_symmetry.space_group_name_H-M   'P 1'
#
loop_
_entity.id
_entity.type
_entity.pdbx_description
1 polymer ?
#
loop_
_entity_poly.entity_id
_entity_poly.type
_entity_poly.pdbx_seq_one_letter_code
_entity_poly.pdbx_strand_id
1 'polypeptide(L)'
;QRQMCIRDRVGYERFLAPEIFFNPEMVSSDFLTPLPEVVDTVIQQSPIDVRRGLYKNIVLSGGSTMFQHFGQRLKKDLSSIVSERLAASEAASGNLARSSGLDVNVISHRMQRYAVWYGGSLLGSLPDFYSFCYNKHDYEEHGPSIVRKFSVFGGV
;
A
#
# COMPACT_ATOMS: atom_id res chain seq x y z
N GLN A 1 2.24 43.32 -20.12
CA GLN A 1 2.60 41.91 -20.23
C GLN A 1 1.49 41.15 -20.95
N ARG A 2 1.74 40.71 -22.21
CA ARG A 2 0.80 39.86 -22.94
C ARG A 2 0.90 38.46 -22.32
N GLN A 3 -0.11 38.04 -21.57
CA GLN A 3 -0.28 36.61 -21.23
C GLN A 3 -0.56 35.88 -22.56
N MET A 4 0.42 35.13 -23.03
CA MET A 4 0.22 34.18 -24.13
C MET A 4 -0.62 33.02 -23.58
N CYS A 5 -1.89 32.95 -23.99
CA CYS A 5 -2.72 31.77 -23.74
C CYS A 5 -2.23 30.65 -24.65
N ILE A 6 -1.43 29.74 -24.10
CA ILE A 6 -1.04 28.53 -24.78
C ILE A 6 -2.19 27.54 -24.63
N ARG A 7 -2.77 27.12 -25.75
CA ARG A 7 -3.75 26.02 -25.81
C ARG A 7 -3.02 24.74 -26.20
N ASP A 8 -2.72 23.92 -25.21
CA ASP A 8 -2.13 22.63 -25.46
C ASP A 8 -3.19 21.57 -25.79
N ARG A 9 -2.86 20.65 -26.68
CA ARG A 9 -3.64 19.44 -26.91
C ARG A 9 -3.15 18.37 -25.93
N VAL A 10 -3.94 18.08 -24.93
CA VAL A 10 -3.70 16.98 -23.99
C VAL A 10 -4.35 15.74 -24.57
N GLY A 11 -3.55 14.79 -25.02
CA GLY A 11 -3.97 13.53 -25.66
C GLY A 11 -3.92 12.34 -24.68
N TYR A 12 -3.06 11.40 -25.00
CA TYR A 12 -2.84 10.17 -24.25
C TYR A 12 -2.12 10.40 -22.91
N GLU A 13 -1.50 11.54 -22.70
CA GLU A 13 -0.86 11.92 -21.44
C GLU A 13 -1.83 11.90 -20.26
N ARG A 14 -3.13 12.05 -20.55
CA ARG A 14 -4.19 12.01 -19.52
C ARG A 14 -4.26 10.69 -18.76
N PHE A 15 -3.93 9.59 -19.42
CA PHE A 15 -4.00 8.26 -18.83
C PHE A 15 -2.64 7.58 -18.72
N LEU A 16 -1.63 7.99 -19.49
CA LEU A 16 -0.30 7.42 -19.39
C LEU A 16 0.42 7.77 -18.09
N ALA A 17 0.19 8.97 -17.54
CA ALA A 17 0.85 9.36 -16.30
C ALA A 17 0.54 8.41 -15.12
N PRO A 18 -0.71 8.04 -14.82
CA PRO A 18 -1.01 7.03 -13.81
C PRO A 18 -0.70 5.59 -14.24
N GLU A 19 -0.57 5.30 -15.53
CA GLU A 19 -0.26 3.96 -16.03
C GLU A 19 1.15 3.50 -15.64
N ILE A 20 2.05 4.41 -15.30
CA ILE A 20 3.40 4.08 -14.78
C ILE A 20 3.36 3.16 -13.55
N PHE A 21 2.31 3.20 -12.74
CA PHE A 21 2.17 2.31 -11.59
C PHE A 21 1.86 0.87 -11.97
N PHE A 22 1.26 0.67 -13.14
CA PHE A 22 0.80 -0.63 -13.63
C PHE A 22 1.69 -1.19 -14.73
N ASN A 23 2.31 -0.30 -15.53
CA ASN A 23 3.23 -0.64 -16.62
C ASN A 23 4.47 0.26 -16.57
N PRO A 24 5.34 0.11 -15.56
CA PRO A 24 6.48 1.01 -15.36
C PRO A 24 7.52 0.91 -16.49
N GLU A 25 7.63 -0.21 -17.17
CA GLU A 25 8.53 -0.44 -18.31
C GLU A 25 8.31 0.53 -19.48
N MET A 26 7.11 1.14 -19.58
CA MET A 26 6.82 2.18 -20.57
C MET A 26 7.69 3.43 -20.44
N VAL A 27 8.21 3.68 -19.23
CA VAL A 27 8.97 4.90 -18.91
C VAL A 27 10.45 4.60 -18.74
N SER A 28 10.80 3.48 -18.14
CA SER A 28 12.18 3.08 -17.90
C SER A 28 12.33 1.57 -17.91
N SER A 29 13.39 1.10 -18.58
CA SER A 29 13.78 -0.31 -18.56
C SER A 29 14.33 -0.77 -17.20
N ASP A 30 14.58 0.15 -16.28
CA ASP A 30 15.11 -0.17 -14.95
C ASP A 30 13.99 -0.53 -13.95
N PHE A 31 12.75 -0.14 -14.26
CA PHE A 31 11.56 -0.41 -13.46
C PHE A 31 10.64 -1.38 -14.17
N LEU A 32 10.80 -2.66 -13.93
CA LEU A 32 10.04 -3.71 -14.62
C LEU A 32 8.87 -4.24 -13.80
N THR A 33 8.85 -4.02 -12.48
CA THR A 33 7.85 -4.63 -11.60
C THR A 33 6.66 -3.70 -11.36
N PRO A 34 5.46 -4.06 -11.83
CA PRO A 34 4.23 -3.32 -11.57
C PRO A 34 3.85 -3.25 -10.09
N LEU A 35 3.15 -2.20 -9.67
CA LEU A 35 2.70 -2.03 -8.30
C LEU A 35 1.88 -3.22 -7.76
N PRO A 36 0.95 -3.83 -8.52
CA PRO A 36 0.23 -5.02 -8.03
C PRO A 36 1.15 -6.19 -7.69
N GLU A 37 2.19 -6.43 -8.47
CA GLU A 37 3.18 -7.48 -8.21
C GLU A 37 4.02 -7.18 -6.98
N VAL A 38 4.41 -5.92 -6.77
CA VAL A 38 5.13 -5.50 -5.55
C VAL A 38 4.28 -5.78 -4.32
N VAL A 39 3.00 -5.40 -4.34
CA VAL A 39 2.06 -5.64 -3.24
C VAL A 39 1.92 -7.15 -2.98
N ASP A 40 1.74 -7.93 -4.03
CA ASP A 40 1.63 -9.39 -3.90
C ASP A 40 2.90 -10.01 -3.29
N THR A 41 4.06 -9.62 -3.78
CA THR A 41 5.36 -10.11 -3.29
C THR A 41 5.56 -9.81 -1.81
N VAL A 42 5.27 -8.59 -1.37
CA VAL A 42 5.37 -8.18 0.04
C VAL A 42 4.44 -9.01 0.93
N ILE A 43 3.19 -9.22 0.47
CA ILE A 43 2.25 -10.05 1.22
C ILE A 43 2.72 -11.52 1.27
N GLN A 44 3.28 -12.05 0.18
CA GLN A 44 3.80 -13.41 0.15
C GLN A 44 5.06 -13.61 1.03
N GLN A 45 5.82 -12.57 1.25
CA GLN A 45 6.96 -12.59 2.20
C GLN A 45 6.51 -12.53 3.67
N SER A 46 5.25 -12.15 3.92
CA SER A 46 4.70 -12.13 5.27
C SER A 46 4.33 -13.55 5.76
N PRO A 47 4.23 -13.78 7.09
CA PRO A 47 3.77 -15.03 7.65
C PRO A 47 2.40 -15.45 7.09
N ILE A 48 2.20 -16.77 6.87
CA ILE A 48 1.02 -17.30 6.19
C ILE A 48 -0.30 -16.92 6.87
N ASP A 49 -0.29 -16.84 8.19
CA ASP A 49 -1.49 -16.58 8.99
C ASP A 49 -2.06 -15.18 8.77
N VAL A 50 -1.22 -14.20 8.44
CA VAL A 50 -1.62 -12.80 8.25
C VAL A 50 -1.94 -12.46 6.79
N ARG A 51 -1.53 -13.27 5.81
CA ARG A 51 -1.68 -12.96 4.39
C ARG A 51 -3.11 -12.67 3.98
N ARG A 52 -4.07 -13.48 4.46
CA ARG A 52 -5.51 -13.25 4.17
C ARG A 52 -6.01 -11.91 4.69
N GLY A 53 -5.57 -11.53 5.88
CA GLY A 53 -5.88 -10.24 6.48
C GLY A 53 -5.28 -9.07 5.70
N LEU A 54 -4.05 -9.22 5.21
CA LEU A 54 -3.36 -8.19 4.42
C LEU A 54 -4.05 -7.95 3.07
N TYR A 55 -4.46 -9.01 2.35
CA TYR A 55 -5.21 -8.86 1.09
C TYR A 55 -6.57 -8.17 1.28
N LYS A 56 -7.23 -8.36 2.42
CA LYS A 56 -8.51 -7.73 2.72
C LYS A 56 -8.39 -6.27 3.16
N ASN A 57 -7.19 -5.81 3.54
CA ASN A 57 -6.98 -4.50 4.15
C ASN A 57 -5.85 -3.72 3.48
N ILE A 58 -5.88 -3.61 2.15
CA ILE A 58 -4.94 -2.78 1.40
C ILE A 58 -5.42 -1.34 1.45
N VAL A 59 -4.74 -0.51 2.22
CA VAL A 59 -5.11 0.89 2.44
C VAL A 59 -4.29 1.80 1.52
N LEU A 60 -4.98 2.65 0.77
CA LEU A 60 -4.34 3.66 -0.07
C LEU A 60 -4.10 4.94 0.72
N SER A 61 -2.90 5.50 0.58
CA SER A 61 -2.50 6.78 1.17
C SER A 61 -1.68 7.61 0.18
N GLY A 62 -1.76 8.93 0.31
CA GLY A 62 -1.01 9.86 -0.51
C GLY A 62 -1.77 10.37 -1.74
N GLY A 63 -1.30 11.49 -2.28
CA GLY A 63 -1.93 12.17 -3.42
C GLY A 63 -1.87 11.38 -4.72
N SER A 64 -0.80 10.63 -4.95
CA SER A 64 -0.60 9.84 -6.17
C SER A 64 -1.59 8.66 -6.31
N THR A 65 -2.25 8.25 -5.22
CA THR A 65 -3.28 7.20 -5.26
C THR A 65 -4.68 7.75 -5.53
N MET A 66 -4.83 9.07 -5.70
CA MET A 66 -6.13 9.73 -5.91
C MET A 66 -6.56 9.79 -7.37
N PHE A 67 -5.80 9.24 -8.30
CA PHE A 67 -6.26 9.11 -9.68
C PHE A 67 -7.60 8.36 -9.73
N GLN A 68 -8.48 8.82 -10.62
CA GLN A 68 -9.79 8.20 -10.78
C GLN A 68 -9.65 6.70 -11.08
N HIS A 69 -10.42 5.88 -10.36
CA HIS A 69 -10.42 4.42 -10.48
C HIS A 69 -9.10 3.71 -10.13
N PHE A 70 -8.11 4.40 -9.56
CA PHE A 70 -6.82 3.80 -9.19
C PHE A 70 -6.99 2.55 -8.28
N GLY A 71 -7.77 2.67 -7.21
CA GLY A 71 -8.03 1.56 -6.30
C GLY A 71 -8.77 0.39 -6.96
N GLN A 72 -9.68 0.68 -7.90
CA GLN A 72 -10.39 -0.37 -8.65
C GLN A 72 -9.45 -1.12 -9.59
N ARG A 73 -8.56 -0.39 -10.27
CA ARG A 73 -7.55 -0.99 -11.15
C ARG A 73 -6.60 -1.87 -10.34
N LEU A 74 -6.06 -1.35 -9.24
CA LEU A 74 -5.19 -2.11 -8.34
C LEU A 74 -5.87 -3.38 -7.82
N LYS A 75 -7.12 -3.27 -7.37
CA LYS A 75 -7.91 -4.43 -6.92
C LYS A 75 -8.07 -5.48 -8.03
N LYS A 76 -8.39 -5.05 -9.24
CA LYS A 76 -8.59 -5.93 -10.40
C LYS A 76 -7.30 -6.70 -10.72
N ASP A 77 -6.20 -5.98 -10.90
CA ASP A 77 -4.93 -6.56 -11.33
C ASP A 77 -4.36 -7.49 -10.25
N LEU A 78 -4.43 -7.08 -8.98
CA LEU A 78 -4.02 -7.93 -7.86
C LEU A 78 -4.91 -9.18 -7.71
N SER A 79 -6.22 -9.06 -7.93
CA SER A 79 -7.11 -10.22 -7.91
C SER A 79 -6.79 -11.21 -9.03
N SER A 80 -6.35 -10.74 -10.22
CA SER A 80 -5.90 -11.60 -11.31
C SER A 80 -4.66 -12.39 -10.90
N ILE A 81 -3.63 -11.70 -10.38
CA ILE A 81 -2.38 -12.32 -9.90
C ILE A 81 -2.67 -13.40 -8.86
N VAL A 82 -3.51 -13.07 -7.88
CA VAL A 82 -3.88 -14.01 -6.81
C VAL A 82 -4.63 -15.21 -7.35
N SER A 83 -5.60 -15.01 -8.25
CA SER A 83 -6.39 -16.11 -8.83
C SER A 83 -5.54 -17.03 -9.70
N GLU A 84 -4.63 -16.51 -10.49
CA GLU A 84 -3.69 -17.28 -11.30
C GLU A 84 -2.78 -18.14 -10.43
N ARG A 85 -2.24 -17.56 -9.34
CA ARG A 85 -1.41 -18.31 -8.39
C ARG A 85 -2.20 -19.42 -7.68
N LEU A 86 -3.43 -19.15 -7.26
CA LEU A 86 -4.28 -20.15 -6.62
C LEU A 86 -4.59 -21.29 -7.59
N ALA A 87 -4.94 -20.97 -8.84
CA ALA A 87 -5.18 -21.98 -9.88
C ALA A 87 -3.94 -22.83 -10.15
N ALA A 88 -2.76 -22.22 -10.22
CA ALA A 88 -1.49 -22.94 -10.37
C ALA A 88 -1.21 -23.86 -9.17
N SER A 89 -1.50 -23.43 -7.95
CA SER A 89 -1.34 -24.22 -6.74
C SER A 89 -2.34 -25.39 -6.69
N GLU A 90 -3.58 -25.18 -7.09
CA GLU A 90 -4.59 -26.24 -7.18
C GLU A 90 -4.22 -27.30 -8.22
N ALA A 91 -3.74 -26.87 -9.39
CA ALA A 91 -3.23 -27.78 -10.43
C ALA A 91 -2.05 -28.62 -9.93
N ALA A 92 -1.10 -27.99 -9.23
CA ALA A 92 0.06 -28.67 -8.66
C ALA A 92 -0.30 -29.68 -7.56
N SER A 93 -1.38 -29.44 -6.81
CA SER A 93 -1.88 -30.36 -5.77
C SER A 93 -2.81 -31.46 -6.30
N GLY A 94 -2.96 -31.59 -7.62
CA GLY A 94 -3.85 -32.59 -8.23
C GLY A 94 -5.33 -32.36 -7.93
N ASN A 95 -5.78 -31.13 -7.70
CA ASN A 95 -7.14 -30.75 -7.34
C ASN A 95 -7.63 -31.33 -5.98
N LEU A 96 -6.73 -31.81 -5.14
CA LEU A 96 -7.08 -32.35 -3.83
C LEU A 96 -7.46 -31.25 -2.81
N ALA A 97 -6.95 -30.05 -2.99
CA ALA A 97 -7.23 -28.89 -2.14
C ALA A 97 -7.89 -27.78 -2.97
N ARG A 98 -9.21 -27.67 -2.92
CA ARG A 98 -9.91 -26.51 -3.48
C ARG A 98 -9.68 -25.29 -2.58
N SER A 99 -9.10 -24.25 -3.14
CA SER A 99 -9.00 -22.98 -2.45
C SER A 99 -10.40 -22.34 -2.32
N SER A 100 -10.73 -21.89 -1.12
CA SER A 100 -11.98 -21.13 -0.89
C SER A 100 -11.98 -19.73 -1.53
N GLY A 101 -11.01 -19.45 -2.40
CA GLY A 101 -10.79 -18.11 -2.94
C GLY A 101 -10.13 -17.17 -1.92
N LEU A 102 -9.57 -16.09 -2.41
CA LEU A 102 -8.96 -15.06 -1.58
C LEU A 102 -9.55 -13.71 -1.97
N ASP A 103 -10.18 -13.07 -1.00
CA ASP A 103 -10.83 -11.79 -1.21
C ASP A 103 -9.79 -10.67 -1.12
N VAL A 104 -9.68 -9.89 -2.18
CA VAL A 104 -8.81 -8.71 -2.27
C VAL A 104 -9.66 -7.47 -2.08
N ASN A 105 -9.33 -6.65 -1.10
CA ASN A 105 -10.04 -5.41 -0.86
C ASN A 105 -9.06 -4.23 -0.76
N VAL A 106 -9.33 -3.20 -1.55
CA VAL A 106 -8.56 -1.95 -1.57
C VAL A 106 -9.42 -0.84 -0.97
N ILE A 107 -8.93 -0.26 0.11
CA ILE A 107 -9.64 0.73 0.90
C ILE A 107 -9.16 2.12 0.52
N SER A 108 -10.09 2.94 0.03
CA SER A 108 -9.88 4.37 -0.23
C SER A 108 -10.60 5.18 0.84
N HIS A 109 -9.98 6.25 1.29
CA HIS A 109 -10.52 7.10 2.35
C HIS A 109 -10.60 8.57 1.89
N ARG A 110 -11.60 9.30 2.39
CA ARG A 110 -11.79 10.72 2.04
C ARG A 110 -10.56 11.58 2.34
N MET A 111 -9.83 11.26 3.43
CA MET A 111 -8.61 11.96 3.86
C MET A 111 -7.34 11.33 3.29
N GLN A 112 -7.44 10.48 2.30
CA GLN A 112 -6.34 9.69 1.72
C GLN A 112 -5.11 10.54 1.38
N ARG A 113 -5.30 11.73 0.81
CA ARG A 113 -4.20 12.65 0.48
C ARG A 113 -3.38 13.07 1.70
N TYR A 114 -4.04 13.25 2.82
CA TYR A 114 -3.45 13.73 4.08
C TYR A 114 -3.50 12.66 5.18
N ALA A 115 -3.67 11.40 4.83
CA ALA A 115 -3.90 10.31 5.78
C ALA A 115 -2.82 10.20 6.84
N VAL A 116 -1.56 10.36 6.45
CA VAL A 116 -0.41 10.28 7.38
C VAL A 116 -0.46 11.42 8.41
N TRP A 117 -0.64 12.65 7.94
CA TRP A 117 -0.77 13.81 8.83
C TRP A 117 -1.99 13.70 9.74
N TYR A 118 -3.13 13.31 9.16
CA TYR A 118 -4.37 13.14 9.92
C TYR A 118 -4.23 12.05 10.99
N GLY A 119 -3.63 10.91 10.63
CA GLY A 119 -3.36 9.82 11.57
C GLY A 119 -2.42 10.24 12.71
N GLY A 120 -1.36 10.97 12.39
CA GLY A 120 -0.45 11.53 13.39
C GLY A 120 -1.13 12.54 14.31
N SER A 121 -1.98 13.41 13.76
CA SER A 121 -2.76 14.37 14.53
C SER A 121 -3.76 13.67 15.47
N LEU A 122 -4.44 12.64 14.95
CA LEU A 122 -5.37 11.84 15.76
C LEU A 122 -4.63 11.13 16.89
N LEU A 123 -3.51 10.47 16.58
CA LEU A 123 -2.68 9.79 17.58
C LEU A 123 -2.21 10.77 18.67
N GLY A 124 -1.71 11.95 18.28
CA GLY A 124 -1.26 12.98 19.20
C GLY A 124 -2.38 13.60 20.06
N SER A 125 -3.64 13.43 19.66
CA SER A 125 -4.82 13.91 20.41
C SER A 125 -5.38 12.85 21.39
N LEU A 126 -4.87 11.62 21.35
CA LEU A 126 -5.31 10.57 22.27
C LEU A 126 -4.81 10.85 23.71
N PRO A 127 -5.63 10.60 24.73
CA PRO A 127 -5.21 10.76 26.13
C PRO A 127 -3.96 9.94 26.48
N ASP A 128 -3.85 8.76 25.89
CA ASP A 128 -2.76 7.82 26.13
C ASP A 128 -1.48 8.12 25.34
N PHE A 129 -1.46 9.20 24.51
CA PHE A 129 -0.32 9.52 23.68
C PHE A 129 1.00 9.59 24.45
N TYR A 130 0.97 10.23 25.62
CA TYR A 130 2.17 10.38 26.45
C TYR A 130 2.69 9.05 27.02
N SER A 131 1.87 8.01 27.12
CA SER A 131 2.31 6.68 27.53
C SER A 131 3.20 6.00 26.48
N PHE A 132 3.09 6.43 25.23
CA PHE A 132 3.90 5.95 24.10
C PHE A 132 5.12 6.84 23.83
N CYS A 133 5.26 7.93 24.56
CA CYS A 133 6.38 8.86 24.39
C CYS A 133 7.49 8.56 25.37
N TYR A 134 8.71 8.73 24.93
CA TYR A 134 9.87 8.83 25.81
C TYR A 134 10.19 10.29 26.08
N ASN A 135 10.48 10.61 27.30
CA ASN A 135 10.95 11.94 27.64
C ASN A 135 12.47 12.05 27.42
N LYS A 136 12.98 13.27 27.51
CA LYS A 136 14.41 13.54 27.33
C LYS A 136 15.27 12.80 28.37
N HIS A 137 14.81 12.73 29.59
CA HIS A 137 15.51 12.07 30.70
C HIS A 137 15.68 10.57 30.43
N ASP A 138 14.60 9.89 29.95
CA ASP A 138 14.65 8.47 29.61
C ASP A 138 15.62 8.20 28.45
N TYR A 139 15.68 9.13 27.49
CA TYR A 139 16.63 9.01 26.39
C TYR A 139 18.07 9.21 26.83
N GLU A 140 18.34 10.15 27.74
CA GLU A 140 19.67 10.39 28.26
C GLU A 140 20.17 9.20 29.12
N GLU A 141 19.27 8.49 29.81
CA GLU A 141 19.60 7.32 30.61
C GLU A 141 19.84 6.06 29.76
N HIS A 142 18.97 5.81 28.80
CA HIS A 142 18.97 4.55 28.01
C HIS A 142 19.59 4.67 26.62
N GLY A 143 19.81 5.88 26.14
CA GLY A 143 20.33 6.15 24.80
C GLY A 143 19.40 5.72 23.67
N PRO A 144 19.91 5.61 22.41
CA PRO A 144 19.10 5.27 21.23
C PRO A 144 18.41 3.91 21.30
N SER A 145 18.87 3.02 22.19
CA SER A 145 18.27 1.69 22.35
C SER A 145 16.85 1.71 22.93
N ILE A 146 16.46 2.81 23.55
CA ILE A 146 15.12 2.97 24.14
C ILE A 146 14.00 2.80 23.11
N VAL A 147 14.21 3.22 21.86
CA VAL A 147 13.25 3.11 20.76
C VAL A 147 12.85 1.66 20.48
N ARG A 148 13.71 0.71 20.83
CA ARG A 148 13.45 -0.74 20.62
C ARG A 148 12.54 -1.34 21.70
N LYS A 149 12.34 -0.66 22.83
CA LYS A 149 11.47 -1.15 23.93
C LYS A 149 9.98 -1.07 23.56
N PHE A 150 9.60 -0.20 22.62
CA PHE A 150 8.25 -0.14 22.11
C PHE A 150 8.18 -0.76 20.71
N SER A 151 7.76 -1.98 20.67
CA SER A 151 7.12 -2.52 19.49
C SER A 151 5.71 -1.92 19.45
N VAL A 152 5.42 -1.08 18.46
CA VAL A 152 4.10 -0.45 18.23
C VAL A 152 3.00 -1.51 18.01
N PHE A 153 3.40 -2.76 17.82
CA PHE A 153 2.56 -3.93 17.63
C PHE A 153 2.85 -5.00 18.69
N GLY A 154 2.61 -4.65 19.98
CA GLY A 154 2.57 -5.63 21.06
C GLY A 154 3.74 -6.61 21.02
N GLY A 155 4.86 -6.19 21.55
CA GLY A 155 5.92 -7.16 21.85
C GLY A 155 5.43 -8.13 22.90
N VAL A 156 5.43 -9.39 22.58
CA VAL A 156 5.42 -10.51 23.50
C VAL A 156 6.70 -10.47 24.33
#